data_c73dcc1a5296237eb8db00a9417cf91c
#
_entry.id   c73dcc1a5296237eb8db00a9417cf91c
#
_cell.length_a   1.000
_cell.length_b   1.000
_cell.length_c   1.000
_cell.angle_alpha   90.00
_cell.angle_beta   90.00
_cell.angle_gamma   90.00
#
_symmetry.space_group_name_H-M   'P 1'
#
loop_
_entity.id
_entity.type
_entity.pdbx_description
1 polymer ?
#
loop_
_entity_poly.entity_id
_entity_poly.type
_entity_poly.pdbx_seq_one_letter_code
_entity_poly.pdbx_strand_id
1 'polypeptide(L)'
;LADIVNESRVEARMTVITGRRRIGKTELAMHCGDENILYFFVARKTERLLCQDFAHEVEEKFGIPVGWPDSFAALFRFVMKLSQTKQFTLIIDEFQEFVRINPAVFSEIQREWDLNKRDSKLNLIISGSVFTLMKRIFEDYKEPLFGRANCRMHIRPFSTSVLKQILSDHNPFYTGDDLLSLFSITGGIPWYVALLMDKGTATSLPRCKNAAQL
;
A
#
# COMPACT_ATOMS: atom_id res chain seq x y z
N LEU A 1 11.76 0.99 -4.07
CA LEU A 1 10.63 0.86 -5.02
C LEU A 1 11.02 1.33 -6.42
N ALA A 2 11.74 2.44 -6.58
CA ALA A 2 12.15 2.97 -7.89
C ALA A 2 12.90 1.93 -8.75
N ASP A 3 13.78 1.13 -8.17
CA ASP A 3 14.49 0.07 -8.89
C ASP A 3 13.53 -0.99 -9.43
N ILE A 4 12.50 -1.35 -8.64
CA ILE A 4 11.48 -2.32 -9.06
C ILE A 4 10.61 -1.76 -10.19
N VAL A 5 10.29 -0.47 -10.17
CA VAL A 5 9.62 0.21 -11.29
C VAL A 5 10.45 0.09 -12.57
N ASN A 6 11.77 0.29 -12.49
CA ASN A 6 12.65 0.13 -13.64
C ASN A 6 12.71 -1.33 -14.14
N GLU A 7 12.80 -2.31 -13.24
CA GLU A 7 12.74 -3.72 -13.59
C GLU A 7 11.41 -4.12 -14.25
N SER A 8 10.30 -3.51 -13.82
CA SER A 8 8.98 -3.80 -14.37
C SER A 8 8.79 -3.40 -15.83
N ARG A 9 9.71 -2.59 -16.39
CA ARG A 9 9.72 -2.24 -17.83
C ARG A 9 10.04 -3.43 -18.74
N VAL A 10 10.65 -4.47 -18.17
CA VAL A 10 11.04 -5.70 -18.91
C VAL A 10 10.06 -6.83 -18.64
N GLU A 11 9.71 -7.06 -17.38
CA GLU A 11 8.81 -8.12 -16.92
C GLU A 11 8.05 -7.63 -15.71
N ALA A 12 6.78 -8.00 -15.57
CA ALA A 12 5.97 -7.58 -14.42
C ALA A 12 6.63 -7.93 -13.08
N ARG A 13 6.57 -7.01 -12.13
CA ARG A 13 7.09 -7.14 -10.78
C ARG A 13 5.98 -6.98 -9.76
N MET A 14 6.02 -7.79 -8.71
CA MET A 14 5.05 -7.74 -7.61
C MET A 14 5.75 -7.38 -6.31
N THR A 15 5.30 -6.30 -5.67
CA THR A 15 5.75 -5.87 -4.36
C THR A 15 4.61 -5.97 -3.35
N VAL A 16 4.88 -6.55 -2.18
CA VAL A 16 3.91 -6.64 -1.08
C VAL A 16 4.36 -5.73 0.06
N ILE A 17 3.50 -4.77 0.43
CA ILE A 17 3.75 -3.82 1.52
C ILE A 17 2.81 -4.14 2.68
N THR A 18 3.36 -4.48 3.83
CA THR A 18 2.61 -4.76 5.05
C THR A 18 2.96 -3.78 6.16
N GLY A 19 2.05 -3.57 7.09
CA GLY A 19 2.27 -2.70 8.25
C GLY A 19 0.95 -2.24 8.84
N ARG A 20 1.00 -1.72 10.06
CA ARG A 20 -0.19 -1.23 10.77
C ARG A 20 -0.92 -0.13 9.98
N ARG A 21 -2.19 0.10 10.32
CA ARG A 21 -2.91 1.28 9.82
C ARG A 21 -2.17 2.56 10.20
N ARG A 22 -2.24 3.58 9.33
CA ARG A 22 -1.62 4.90 9.55
C ARG A 22 -0.09 4.91 9.58
N ILE A 23 0.55 3.82 9.10
CA ILE A 23 2.02 3.69 9.03
C ILE A 23 2.64 4.29 7.76
N GLY A 24 1.82 4.79 6.83
CA GLY A 24 2.31 5.37 5.58
C GLY A 24 2.46 4.41 4.40
N LYS A 25 1.80 3.22 4.41
CA LYS A 25 1.88 2.26 3.28
C LYS A 25 1.43 2.85 1.96
N THR A 26 0.25 3.46 1.94
CA THR A 26 -0.33 4.07 0.74
C THR A 26 0.53 5.22 0.25
N GLU A 27 1.02 6.06 1.16
CA GLU A 27 1.95 7.17 0.85
C GLU A 27 3.24 6.65 0.20
N LEU A 28 3.85 5.62 0.80
CA LEU A 28 5.04 4.97 0.23
C LEU A 28 4.78 4.37 -1.16
N ALA A 29 3.62 3.76 -1.36
CA ALA A 29 3.25 3.17 -2.64
C ALA A 29 3.01 4.23 -3.71
N MET A 30 2.35 5.35 -3.37
CA MET A 30 2.13 6.49 -4.27
C MET A 30 3.43 7.19 -4.68
N HIS A 31 4.47 7.15 -3.84
CA HIS A 31 5.79 7.70 -4.13
C HIS A 31 6.79 6.63 -4.61
N CYS A 32 6.34 5.64 -5.35
CA CYS A 32 7.19 4.55 -5.84
C CYS A 32 8.18 4.98 -6.94
N GLY A 33 8.05 6.18 -7.49
CA GLY A 33 8.89 6.69 -8.57
C GLY A 33 8.30 6.47 -9.98
N ASP A 34 7.03 6.11 -10.07
CA ASP A 34 6.26 6.07 -11.32
C ASP A 34 5.26 7.23 -11.36
N GLU A 35 5.09 7.88 -12.50
CA GLU A 35 4.08 8.93 -12.71
C GLU A 35 2.73 8.34 -13.15
N ASN A 36 2.76 7.13 -13.73
CA ASN A 36 1.57 6.43 -14.21
C ASN A 36 1.07 5.44 -13.16
N ILE A 37 0.37 5.93 -12.15
CA ILE A 37 -0.20 5.11 -11.08
C ILE A 37 -1.69 4.91 -11.30
N LEU A 38 -2.13 3.66 -11.27
CA LEU A 38 -3.52 3.23 -11.14
C LEU A 38 -3.74 2.74 -9.70
N TYR A 39 -4.75 3.25 -9.02
CA TYR A 39 -4.97 2.95 -7.60
C TYR A 39 -6.32 2.29 -7.37
N PHE A 40 -6.32 1.10 -6.78
CA PHE A 40 -7.50 0.33 -6.41
C PHE A 40 -7.56 0.19 -4.89
N PHE A 41 -8.59 0.73 -4.28
CA PHE A 41 -8.88 0.54 -2.86
C PHE A 41 -9.95 -0.54 -2.70
N VAL A 42 -9.58 -1.66 -2.05
CA VAL A 42 -10.52 -2.78 -1.82
C VAL A 42 -11.45 -2.44 -0.66
N ALA A 43 -12.52 -1.71 -0.99
CA ALA A 43 -13.57 -1.37 -0.03
C ALA A 43 -14.44 -2.60 0.28
N ARG A 44 -15.14 -2.57 1.42
CA ARG A 44 -16.10 -3.60 1.81
C ARG A 44 -17.40 -3.51 1.01
N LYS A 45 -17.31 -3.85 -0.27
CA LYS A 45 -18.42 -3.91 -1.23
C LYS A 45 -18.49 -5.32 -1.82
N THR A 46 -19.54 -5.60 -2.61
CA THR A 46 -19.55 -6.82 -3.43
C THR A 46 -18.47 -6.73 -4.52
N GLU A 47 -17.94 -7.87 -4.95
CA GLU A 47 -16.93 -7.93 -6.01
C GLU A 47 -17.38 -7.17 -7.27
N ARG A 48 -18.64 -7.33 -7.66
CA ARG A 48 -19.22 -6.64 -8.83
C ARG A 48 -19.10 -5.12 -8.72
N LEU A 49 -19.43 -4.54 -7.56
CA LEU A 49 -19.33 -3.10 -7.36
C LEU A 49 -17.87 -2.62 -7.34
N LEU A 50 -16.96 -3.41 -6.77
CA LEU A 50 -15.53 -3.12 -6.86
C LEU A 50 -15.02 -3.12 -8.29
N CYS A 51 -15.44 -4.11 -9.09
CA CYS A 51 -15.06 -4.19 -10.49
C CYS A 51 -15.56 -3.00 -11.31
N GLN A 52 -16.75 -2.48 -10.99
CA GLN A 52 -17.29 -1.28 -11.61
C GLN A 52 -16.47 -0.03 -11.26
N ASP A 53 -16.16 0.15 -9.95
CA ASP A 53 -15.33 1.28 -9.50
C ASP A 53 -13.94 1.22 -10.20
N PHE A 54 -13.31 0.05 -10.20
CA PHE A 54 -11.97 -0.15 -10.77
C PHE A 54 -11.94 -0.04 -12.30
N ALA A 55 -13.01 -0.48 -12.98
CA ALA A 55 -13.14 -0.27 -14.42
C ALA A 55 -13.19 1.21 -14.77
N HIS A 56 -13.95 1.99 -13.98
CA HIS A 56 -14.01 3.44 -14.12
C HIS A 56 -12.65 4.11 -13.92
N GLU A 57 -11.90 3.72 -12.90
CA GLU A 57 -10.52 4.21 -12.65
C GLU A 57 -9.60 3.94 -13.85
N VAL A 58 -9.70 2.74 -14.47
CA VAL A 58 -8.92 2.40 -15.66
C VAL A 58 -9.34 3.25 -16.85
N GLU A 59 -10.65 3.41 -17.08
CA GLU A 59 -11.20 4.23 -18.18
C GLU A 59 -10.78 5.69 -18.03
N GLU A 60 -10.88 6.25 -16.82
CA GLU A 60 -10.51 7.63 -16.53
C GLU A 60 -8.99 7.85 -16.72
N LYS A 61 -8.17 6.93 -16.24
CA LYS A 61 -6.70 7.05 -16.32
C LYS A 61 -6.16 6.89 -17.73
N PHE A 62 -6.68 5.94 -18.50
CA PHE A 62 -6.08 5.55 -19.78
C PHE A 62 -6.93 5.94 -21.01
N GLY A 63 -8.16 6.38 -20.83
CA GLY A 63 -9.09 6.70 -21.91
C GLY A 63 -9.51 5.47 -22.72
N ILE A 64 -9.47 4.27 -22.13
CA ILE A 64 -9.74 3.00 -22.80
C ILE A 64 -10.99 2.36 -22.18
N PRO A 65 -12.07 2.10 -22.93
CA PRO A 65 -13.26 1.45 -22.39
C PRO A 65 -12.93 0.05 -21.86
N VAL A 66 -13.28 -0.21 -20.62
CA VAL A 66 -13.14 -1.53 -19.98
C VAL A 66 -14.44 -2.32 -20.04
N GLY A 67 -15.56 -1.59 -20.11
CA GLY A 67 -16.89 -2.16 -20.03
C GLY A 67 -17.24 -2.61 -18.61
N TRP A 68 -18.04 -3.67 -18.51
CA TRP A 68 -18.53 -4.21 -17.23
C TRP A 68 -17.89 -5.56 -16.95
N PRO A 69 -16.73 -5.62 -16.28
CA PRO A 69 -16.11 -6.90 -15.97
C PRO A 69 -16.96 -7.69 -14.96
N ASP A 70 -17.21 -8.95 -15.25
CA ASP A 70 -18.05 -9.84 -14.43
C ASP A 70 -17.34 -10.26 -13.12
N SER A 71 -16.01 -10.19 -13.09
CA SER A 71 -15.18 -10.57 -11.93
C SER A 71 -13.90 -9.76 -11.87
N PHE A 72 -13.27 -9.76 -10.69
CA PHE A 72 -11.96 -9.14 -10.52
C PHE A 72 -10.89 -9.81 -11.38
N ALA A 73 -10.99 -11.12 -11.60
CA ALA A 73 -10.09 -11.84 -12.50
C ALA A 73 -10.16 -11.35 -13.94
N ALA A 74 -11.37 -11.06 -14.45
CA ALA A 74 -11.56 -10.51 -15.79
C ALA A 74 -10.94 -9.11 -15.92
N LEU A 75 -11.16 -8.26 -14.91
CA LEU A 75 -10.54 -6.94 -14.83
C LEU A 75 -9.01 -7.03 -14.73
N PHE A 76 -8.49 -7.89 -13.86
CA PHE A 76 -7.05 -8.06 -13.67
C PHE A 76 -6.37 -8.57 -14.95
N ARG A 77 -7.01 -9.51 -15.66
CA ARG A 77 -6.56 -9.95 -17.00
C ARG A 77 -6.50 -8.78 -17.99
N PHE A 78 -7.50 -7.92 -18.00
CA PHE A 78 -7.50 -6.72 -18.83
C PHE A 78 -6.31 -5.81 -18.50
N VAL A 79 -6.08 -5.53 -17.23
CA VAL A 79 -4.95 -4.73 -16.73
C VAL A 79 -3.60 -5.35 -17.13
N MET A 80 -3.43 -6.67 -16.98
CA MET A 80 -2.23 -7.39 -17.41
C MET A 80 -1.98 -7.24 -18.93
N LYS A 81 -3.03 -7.37 -19.75
CA LYS A 81 -2.93 -7.16 -21.20
C LYS A 81 -2.63 -5.71 -21.56
N LEU A 82 -3.24 -4.74 -20.89
CA LEU A 82 -2.95 -3.33 -21.08
C LEU A 82 -1.47 -3.03 -20.82
N SER A 83 -0.91 -3.65 -19.77
CA SER A 83 0.48 -3.46 -19.39
C SER A 83 1.50 -4.07 -20.36
N GLN A 84 1.09 -4.90 -21.32
CA GLN A 84 1.97 -5.37 -22.39
C GLN A 84 2.40 -4.23 -23.34
N THR A 85 1.51 -3.25 -23.53
CA THR A 85 1.75 -2.10 -24.42
C THR A 85 2.09 -0.81 -23.68
N LYS A 86 1.65 -0.66 -22.42
CA LYS A 86 1.88 0.53 -21.59
C LYS A 86 2.48 0.12 -20.25
N GLN A 87 3.59 0.71 -19.87
CA GLN A 87 4.15 0.52 -18.53
C GLN A 87 3.40 1.43 -17.54
N PHE A 88 3.01 0.89 -16.39
CA PHE A 88 2.41 1.64 -15.28
C PHE A 88 2.49 0.85 -13.97
N THR A 89 2.24 1.55 -12.86
CA THR A 89 2.11 0.94 -11.54
C THR A 89 0.63 0.75 -11.19
N LEU A 90 0.24 -0.47 -10.84
CA LEU A 90 -1.05 -0.75 -10.20
C LEU A 90 -0.83 -0.92 -8.69
N ILE A 91 -1.50 -0.12 -7.88
CA ILE A 91 -1.56 -0.27 -6.43
C ILE A 91 -2.91 -0.89 -6.07
N ILE A 92 -2.89 -2.00 -5.33
CA ILE A 92 -4.10 -2.59 -4.74
C ILE A 92 -3.98 -2.48 -3.22
N ASP A 93 -4.74 -1.57 -2.63
CA ASP A 93 -4.70 -1.29 -1.19
C ASP A 93 -5.82 -2.03 -0.43
N GLU A 94 -5.54 -2.42 0.83
CA GLU A 94 -6.37 -3.24 1.70
C GLU A 94 -6.73 -4.60 1.07
N PHE A 95 -5.77 -5.19 0.34
CA PHE A 95 -5.91 -6.43 -0.44
C PHE A 95 -6.48 -7.61 0.35
N GLN A 96 -6.21 -7.68 1.66
CA GLN A 96 -6.74 -8.74 2.52
C GLN A 96 -8.28 -8.73 2.63
N GLU A 97 -8.95 -7.65 2.25
CA GLU A 97 -10.42 -7.61 2.27
C GLU A 97 -11.04 -8.62 1.27
N PHE A 98 -10.31 -9.01 0.22
CA PHE A 98 -10.76 -10.08 -0.69
C PHE A 98 -10.98 -11.43 0.01
N VAL A 99 -10.34 -11.70 1.15
CA VAL A 99 -10.64 -12.90 1.97
C VAL A 99 -12.13 -12.99 2.32
N ARG A 100 -12.79 -11.84 2.49
CA ARG A 100 -14.21 -11.76 2.87
C ARG A 100 -15.13 -11.59 1.67
N ILE A 101 -14.64 -10.94 0.61
CA ILE A 101 -15.43 -10.58 -0.58
C ILE A 101 -15.53 -11.78 -1.52
N ASN A 102 -14.40 -12.30 -1.93
CA ASN A 102 -14.28 -13.48 -2.78
C ASN A 102 -12.88 -14.09 -2.65
N PRO A 103 -12.68 -15.14 -1.82
CA PRO A 103 -11.38 -15.79 -1.66
C PRO A 103 -10.83 -16.44 -2.94
N ALA A 104 -11.67 -16.72 -3.94
CA ALA A 104 -11.23 -17.29 -5.22
C ALA A 104 -10.34 -16.31 -6.01
N VAL A 105 -10.43 -14.99 -5.72
CA VAL A 105 -9.60 -13.95 -6.33
C VAL A 105 -8.11 -14.28 -6.24
N PHE A 106 -7.64 -14.89 -5.15
CA PHE A 106 -6.22 -15.19 -4.99
C PHE A 106 -5.71 -16.23 -6.00
N SER A 107 -6.47 -17.29 -6.25
CA SER A 107 -6.13 -18.30 -7.27
C SER A 107 -6.32 -17.77 -8.69
N GLU A 108 -7.28 -16.90 -8.90
CA GLU A 108 -7.52 -16.26 -10.18
C GLU A 108 -6.41 -15.26 -10.54
N ILE A 109 -5.98 -14.41 -9.59
CA ILE A 109 -4.81 -13.54 -9.77
C ILE A 109 -3.55 -14.37 -10.02
N GLN A 110 -3.35 -15.46 -9.27
CA GLN A 110 -2.25 -16.38 -9.50
C GLN A 110 -2.18 -16.81 -10.97
N ARG A 111 -3.30 -17.30 -11.48
CA ARG A 111 -3.40 -17.78 -12.86
C ARG A 111 -3.07 -16.69 -13.87
N GLU A 112 -3.71 -15.54 -13.76
CA GLU A 112 -3.50 -14.43 -14.68
C GLU A 112 -2.08 -13.88 -14.61
N TRP A 113 -1.50 -13.82 -13.41
CA TRP A 113 -0.11 -13.42 -13.19
C TRP A 113 0.88 -14.39 -13.86
N ASP A 114 0.75 -15.68 -13.57
CA ASP A 114 1.67 -16.69 -14.09
C ASP A 114 1.63 -16.80 -15.62
N LEU A 115 0.47 -16.56 -16.23
CA LEU A 115 0.27 -16.57 -17.68
C LEU A 115 0.84 -15.34 -18.39
N ASN A 116 0.80 -14.17 -17.77
CA ASN A 116 1.04 -12.89 -18.46
C ASN A 116 2.28 -12.14 -17.98
N LYS A 117 2.87 -12.47 -16.84
CA LYS A 117 3.92 -11.65 -16.20
C LYS A 117 5.14 -11.38 -17.08
N ARG A 118 5.52 -12.35 -17.93
CA ARG A 118 6.72 -12.24 -18.78
C ARG A 118 6.57 -11.20 -19.90
N ASP A 119 5.35 -11.04 -20.41
CA ASP A 119 5.05 -10.13 -21.52
C ASP A 119 4.50 -8.78 -21.01
N SER A 120 4.24 -8.66 -19.73
CA SER A 120 3.65 -7.48 -19.11
C SER A 120 4.71 -6.57 -18.51
N LYS A 121 4.47 -5.25 -18.57
CA LYS A 121 5.32 -4.21 -17.98
C LYS A 121 4.62 -3.58 -16.78
N LEU A 122 4.09 -4.42 -15.90
CA LEU A 122 3.31 -3.99 -14.73
C LEU A 122 4.17 -3.98 -13.47
N ASN A 123 4.23 -2.84 -12.79
CA ASN A 123 4.65 -2.78 -11.41
C ASN A 123 3.41 -2.95 -10.53
N LEU A 124 3.21 -4.13 -9.95
CA LEU A 124 2.08 -4.42 -9.05
C LEU A 124 2.51 -4.23 -7.61
N ILE A 125 1.92 -3.25 -6.93
CA ILE A 125 2.10 -3.02 -5.50
C ILE A 125 0.83 -3.44 -4.76
N ILE A 126 0.95 -4.41 -3.89
CA ILE A 126 -0.15 -4.90 -3.05
C ILE A 126 0.10 -4.46 -1.62
N SER A 127 -0.84 -3.73 -1.02
CA SER A 127 -0.72 -3.31 0.37
C SER A 127 -1.83 -3.86 1.25
N GLY A 128 -1.53 -4.06 2.54
CA GLY A 128 -2.49 -4.53 3.51
C GLY A 128 -2.13 -4.19 4.95
N SER A 129 -3.17 -3.93 5.76
CA SER A 129 -3.02 -3.51 7.15
C SER A 129 -3.13 -4.65 8.17
N VAL A 130 -3.67 -5.81 7.77
CA VAL A 130 -3.80 -7.00 8.63
C VAL A 130 -2.64 -7.96 8.37
N PHE A 131 -1.57 -7.81 9.14
CA PHE A 131 -0.31 -8.51 8.95
C PHE A 131 -0.46 -10.04 8.86
N THR A 132 -1.25 -10.64 9.76
CA THR A 132 -1.46 -12.10 9.79
C THR A 132 -2.12 -12.64 8.52
N LEU A 133 -3.10 -11.90 7.96
CA LEU A 133 -3.75 -12.28 6.70
C LEU A 133 -2.79 -12.11 5.52
N MET A 134 -2.09 -10.98 5.45
CA MET A 134 -1.11 -10.73 4.38
C MET A 134 0.03 -11.75 4.40
N LYS A 135 0.52 -12.08 5.61
CA LYS A 135 1.53 -13.14 5.78
C LYS A 135 1.00 -14.48 5.28
N ARG A 136 -0.23 -14.86 5.64
CA ARG A 136 -0.84 -16.10 5.15
C ARG A 136 -0.92 -16.09 3.62
N ILE A 137 -1.48 -15.06 3.00
CA ILE A 137 -1.71 -14.98 1.55
C ILE A 137 -0.39 -15.12 0.76
N PHE A 138 0.72 -14.54 1.22
CA PHE A 138 1.97 -14.44 0.45
C PHE A 138 3.12 -15.31 0.96
N GLU A 139 3.05 -15.84 2.18
CA GLU A 139 4.14 -16.58 2.82
C GLU A 139 3.77 -18.03 3.22
N ASP A 140 2.49 -18.40 3.21
CA ASP A 140 2.08 -19.78 3.41
C ASP A 140 2.19 -20.55 2.08
N TYR A 141 2.95 -21.64 2.06
CA TYR A 141 3.19 -22.46 0.87
C TYR A 141 1.92 -23.12 0.29
N LYS A 142 0.83 -23.16 1.06
CA LYS A 142 -0.47 -23.68 0.62
C LYS A 142 -1.31 -22.65 -0.14
N GLU A 143 -0.96 -21.38 -0.03
CA GLU A 143 -1.76 -20.30 -0.60
C GLU A 143 -1.34 -19.99 -2.06
N PRO A 144 -2.30 -19.61 -2.91
CA PRO A 144 -2.04 -19.42 -4.35
C PRO A 144 -0.94 -18.41 -4.68
N LEU A 145 -0.81 -17.33 -3.91
CA LEU A 145 0.14 -16.26 -4.18
C LEU A 145 1.51 -16.46 -3.52
N PHE A 146 1.74 -17.61 -2.88
CA PHE A 146 3.04 -17.94 -2.31
C PHE A 146 4.17 -17.86 -3.36
N GLY A 147 5.28 -17.21 -2.99
CA GLY A 147 6.48 -17.12 -3.81
C GLY A 147 6.37 -16.23 -5.06
N ARG A 148 5.26 -15.50 -5.27
CA ARG A 148 5.06 -14.64 -6.45
C ARG A 148 5.52 -13.20 -6.25
N ALA A 149 5.64 -12.74 -5.01
CA ALA A 149 6.16 -11.43 -4.69
C ALA A 149 7.68 -11.37 -4.91
N ASN A 150 8.15 -10.45 -5.76
CA ASN A 150 9.56 -10.17 -5.98
C ASN A 150 10.17 -9.41 -4.79
N CYS A 151 9.38 -8.54 -4.15
CA CYS A 151 9.78 -7.78 -2.98
C CYS A 151 8.70 -7.83 -1.90
N ARG A 152 9.12 -7.92 -0.65
CA ARG A 152 8.23 -7.84 0.52
C ARG A 152 8.79 -6.83 1.50
N MET A 153 7.97 -5.82 1.83
CA MET A 153 8.31 -4.75 2.74
C MET A 153 7.40 -4.77 3.96
N HIS A 154 7.96 -4.78 5.13
CA HIS A 154 7.22 -4.60 6.38
C HIS A 154 7.54 -3.24 6.97
N ILE A 155 6.59 -2.32 6.87
CA ILE A 155 6.74 -0.95 7.38
C ILE A 155 6.54 -0.95 8.90
N ARG A 156 7.54 -0.45 9.61
CA ARG A 156 7.55 -0.33 11.06
C ARG A 156 7.33 1.12 11.49
N PRO A 157 6.87 1.35 12.72
CA PRO A 157 6.87 2.68 13.31
C PRO A 157 8.25 3.33 13.27
N PHE A 158 8.29 4.65 13.28
CA PHE A 158 9.55 5.39 13.38
C PHE A 158 10.33 4.97 14.63
N SER A 159 11.63 4.75 14.42
CA SER A 159 12.54 4.52 15.53
C SER A 159 12.74 5.80 16.34
N THR A 160 13.25 5.66 17.57
CA THR A 160 13.57 6.83 18.40
C THR A 160 14.61 7.75 17.74
N SER A 161 15.51 7.22 16.90
CA SER A 161 16.46 8.04 16.13
C SER A 161 15.76 8.92 15.10
N VAL A 162 14.77 8.41 14.39
CA VAL A 162 13.96 9.18 13.44
C VAL A 162 13.13 10.24 14.18
N LEU A 163 12.52 9.88 15.32
CA LEU A 163 11.75 10.83 16.13
C LEU A 163 12.63 11.98 16.67
N LYS A 164 13.88 11.66 17.08
CA LYS A 164 14.85 12.69 17.47
C LYS A 164 15.13 13.67 16.33
N GLN A 165 15.33 13.16 15.12
CA GLN A 165 15.57 14.01 13.96
C GLN A 165 14.37 14.90 13.67
N ILE A 166 13.15 14.34 13.65
CA ILE A 166 11.92 15.10 13.44
C ILE A 166 11.75 16.21 14.49
N LEU A 167 12.00 15.89 15.78
CA LEU A 167 11.94 16.89 16.84
C LEU A 167 12.99 17.97 16.66
N SER A 168 14.22 17.61 16.33
CA SER A 168 15.32 18.55 16.10
C SER A 168 15.03 19.50 14.96
N ASP A 169 14.43 19.01 13.88
CA ASP A 169 14.06 19.82 12.71
C ASP A 169 12.94 20.84 13.05
N HIS A 170 12.01 20.45 13.95
CA HIS A 170 10.92 21.33 14.40
C HIS A 170 11.32 22.28 15.53
N ASN A 171 12.10 21.81 16.49
CA ASN A 171 12.58 22.58 17.62
C ASN A 171 13.96 22.09 18.04
N PRO A 172 15.04 22.78 17.69
CA PRO A 172 16.42 22.41 18.08
C PRO A 172 16.64 22.33 19.61
N PHE A 173 15.76 22.94 20.40
CA PHE A 173 15.84 22.96 21.87
C PHE A 173 14.93 21.91 22.54
N TYR A 174 14.45 20.90 21.80
CA TYR A 174 13.65 19.83 22.38
C TYR A 174 14.41 19.12 23.51
N THR A 175 13.67 18.58 24.46
CA THR A 175 14.22 17.86 25.63
C THR A 175 14.02 16.34 25.50
N GLY A 176 14.70 15.57 26.37
CA GLY A 176 14.45 14.14 26.47
C GLY A 176 13.00 13.80 26.88
N ASP A 177 12.37 14.68 27.67
CA ASP A 177 10.97 14.54 28.06
C ASP A 177 10.00 14.74 26.89
N ASP A 178 10.31 15.65 25.97
CA ASP A 178 9.54 15.85 24.74
C ASP A 178 9.58 14.59 23.87
N LEU A 179 10.77 14.01 23.68
CA LEU A 179 10.94 12.76 22.94
C LEU A 179 10.16 11.60 23.58
N LEU A 180 10.25 11.46 24.91
CA LEU A 180 9.54 10.41 25.64
C LEU A 180 8.02 10.58 25.52
N SER A 181 7.54 11.82 25.63
CA SER A 181 6.12 12.16 25.48
C SER A 181 5.61 11.86 24.08
N LEU A 182 6.35 12.30 23.05
CA LEU A 182 6.03 12.03 21.64
C LEU A 182 5.96 10.52 21.38
N PHE A 183 6.98 9.77 21.80
CA PHE A 183 6.99 8.33 21.61
C PHE A 183 5.87 7.63 22.37
N SER A 184 5.60 8.01 23.62
CA SER A 184 4.57 7.38 24.44
C SER A 184 3.16 7.57 23.87
N ILE A 185 2.88 8.74 23.27
CA ILE A 185 1.58 9.05 22.69
C ILE A 185 1.41 8.43 21.31
N THR A 186 2.45 8.51 20.47
CA THR A 186 2.34 8.14 19.05
C THR A 186 2.74 6.69 18.76
N GLY A 187 3.54 6.08 19.65
CA GLY A 187 4.21 4.80 19.40
C GLY A 187 5.08 4.84 18.14
N GLY A 188 5.53 6.01 17.72
CA GLY A 188 6.27 6.22 16.47
C GLY A 188 5.44 6.06 15.19
N ILE A 189 4.11 6.01 15.26
CA ILE A 189 3.25 5.89 14.08
C ILE A 189 3.26 7.23 13.32
N PRO A 190 3.70 7.25 12.05
CA PRO A 190 3.92 8.47 11.27
C PRO A 190 2.74 9.44 11.27
N TRP A 191 1.51 8.93 11.09
CA TRP A 191 0.32 9.77 11.06
C TRP A 191 0.07 10.53 12.38
N TYR A 192 0.29 9.87 13.53
CA TYR A 192 0.13 10.53 14.82
C TYR A 192 1.26 11.51 15.09
N VAL A 193 2.49 11.19 14.64
CA VAL A 193 3.63 12.11 14.73
C VAL A 193 3.33 13.37 13.93
N ALA A 194 2.93 13.24 12.67
CA ALA A 194 2.58 14.37 11.81
C ALA A 194 1.47 15.24 12.44
N LEU A 195 0.40 14.61 12.94
CA LEU A 195 -0.71 15.31 13.58
C LEU A 195 -0.28 16.18 14.77
N LEU A 196 0.68 15.70 15.60
CA LEU A 196 1.20 16.49 16.71
C LEU A 196 2.15 17.58 16.27
N MET A 197 2.96 17.32 15.22
CA MET A 197 3.85 18.34 14.65
C MET A 197 3.06 19.50 14.03
N ASP A 198 2.05 19.19 13.21
CA ASP A 198 1.20 20.18 12.55
C ASP A 198 0.46 21.09 13.55
N LYS A 199 0.06 20.54 14.70
CA LYS A 199 -0.57 21.30 15.77
C LYS A 199 0.41 22.09 16.64
N GLY A 200 1.72 21.97 16.43
CA GLY A 200 2.76 22.58 17.26
C GLY A 200 2.76 22.12 18.72
N THR A 201 2.15 20.97 19.01
CA THR A 201 1.94 20.50 20.39
C THR A 201 3.02 19.52 20.87
N ALA A 202 3.96 19.18 20.02
CA ALA A 202 4.96 18.15 20.31
C ALA A 202 5.98 18.56 21.39
N THR A 203 6.22 19.86 21.58
CA THR A 203 7.26 20.40 22.48
C THR A 203 6.77 21.44 23.46
N SER A 204 5.50 21.88 23.41
CA SER A 204 5.04 23.06 24.15
C SER A 204 3.99 22.79 25.24
N LEU A 205 3.54 21.55 25.42
CA LEU A 205 2.45 21.27 26.35
C LEU A 205 2.89 20.38 27.52
N PRO A 206 2.39 20.67 28.75
CA PRO A 206 2.52 19.74 29.87
C PRO A 206 1.99 18.36 29.50
N ARG A 207 2.65 17.29 29.95
CA ARG A 207 2.38 15.87 29.63
C ARG A 207 0.89 15.46 29.63
N CYS A 208 0.07 16.10 30.50
CA CYS A 208 -1.37 15.82 30.61
C CYS A 208 -2.23 16.43 29.49
N LYS A 209 -1.75 17.44 28.76
CA LYS A 209 -2.52 18.10 27.71
C LYS A 209 -2.35 17.49 26.33
N ASN A 210 -1.20 16.82 26.07
CA ASN A 210 -0.94 16.17 24.79
C ASN A 210 -1.85 14.97 24.53
N ALA A 211 -2.24 14.23 25.59
CA ALA A 211 -3.11 13.07 25.48
C ALA A 211 -4.61 13.43 25.25
N ALA A 212 -5.03 14.64 25.64
CA ALA A 212 -6.43 15.07 25.52
C ALA A 212 -6.77 15.67 24.13
N GLN A 213 -5.77 15.85 23.23
CA GLN A 213 -5.94 16.48 21.93
C GLN A 213 -5.87 15.51 20.74
N LEU A 214 -5.66 14.22 20.99
CA LEU A 214 -5.76 13.13 20.01
C LEU A 214 -7.14 12.48 20.01
#